data_c66d09a1b677c014901298860525f94e
#
_entry.id   c66d09a1b677c014901298860525f94e
#
_cell.length_a   1.000
_cell.length_b   1.000
_cell.length_c   1.000
_cell.angle_alpha   90.00
_cell.angle_beta   90.00
_cell.angle_gamma   90.00
#
_symmetry.space_group_name_H-M   'P 1'
#
loop_
_entity.id
_entity.type
_entity.pdbx_description
1 polymer ?
#
loop_
_entity_poly.entity_id
_entity_poly.type
_entity_poly.pdbx_seq_one_letter_code
_entity_poly.pdbx_strand_id
1 'polypeptide(L)'
;VKRLIAIDFDGVIRIDDKPAGGVFEALNKFKNKGYEVVIFTSRNLKEVRKFLRTYGFPNIRATHSKPDGACAYIDDRAIKFTSWRDVIKGF
;
A
#
# COMPACT_ATOMS: atom_id res chain seq x y z
N VAL A 1 3.77 19.86 2.27
CA VAL A 1 3.34 18.70 3.06
C VAL A 1 2.81 17.62 2.10
N LYS A 2 3.38 16.45 2.17
CA LYS A 2 2.93 15.32 1.33
C LYS A 2 1.62 14.77 1.86
N ARG A 3 0.70 14.48 0.95
CA ARG A 3 -0.52 13.75 1.29
C ARG A 3 -0.18 12.28 1.52
N LEU A 4 -0.79 11.71 2.54
CA LEU A 4 -0.51 10.34 2.96
C LEU A 4 -1.60 9.39 2.46
N ILE A 5 -1.17 8.27 1.87
CA ILE A 5 -2.05 7.17 1.51
C ILE A 5 -1.66 5.97 2.38
N ALA A 6 -2.62 5.44 3.12
CA ALA A 6 -2.43 4.25 3.94
C ALA A 6 -2.98 3.04 3.20
N ILE A 7 -2.17 1.98 3.09
CA ILE A 7 -2.49 0.79 2.31
C ILE A 7 -2.36 -0.44 3.19
N ASP A 8 -3.37 -1.31 3.18
CA ASP A 8 -3.29 -2.60 3.83
C ASP A 8 -2.29 -3.50 3.09
N PHE A 9 -1.76 -4.49 3.78
CA PHE A 9 -0.76 -5.40 3.21
C PHE A 9 -1.41 -6.67 2.65
N ASP A 10 -1.98 -7.51 3.52
CA ASP A 10 -2.58 -8.77 3.09
C ASP A 10 -3.85 -8.54 2.29
N GLY A 11 -3.92 -9.17 1.12
CA GLY A 11 -5.05 -9.05 0.22
C GLY A 11 -5.05 -7.78 -0.65
N VAL A 12 -4.09 -6.89 -0.46
CA VAL A 12 -3.98 -5.63 -1.21
C VAL A 12 -2.61 -5.49 -1.87
N ILE A 13 -1.54 -5.57 -1.11
CA ILE A 13 -0.17 -5.57 -1.66
C ILE A 13 0.30 -6.98 -1.95
N ARG A 14 0.02 -7.90 -1.02
CA ARG A 14 0.38 -9.31 -1.11
C ARG A 14 -0.86 -10.14 -1.36
N ILE A 15 -0.88 -10.85 -2.49
CA ILE A 15 -1.96 -11.77 -2.85
C ILE A 15 -1.32 -13.08 -3.29
N ASP A 16 -1.74 -14.19 -2.69
CA ASP A 16 -1.19 -15.52 -2.96
C ASP A 16 0.35 -15.56 -2.84
N ASP A 17 0.85 -14.95 -1.76
CA ASP A 17 2.27 -14.88 -1.42
C ASP A 17 3.14 -14.12 -2.42
N LYS A 18 2.53 -13.33 -3.29
CA LYS A 18 3.22 -12.55 -4.34
C LYS A 18 2.71 -11.12 -4.36
N PRO A 19 3.47 -10.20 -4.97
CA PRO A 19 2.96 -8.84 -5.19
C PRO A 19 1.69 -8.86 -6.03
N ALA A 20 0.70 -8.07 -5.62
CA ALA A 20 -0.55 -7.94 -6.35
C ALA A 20 -0.32 -7.38 -7.75
N GLY A 21 -1.11 -7.82 -8.71
CA GLY A 21 -1.02 -7.29 -10.07
C GLY A 21 -1.27 -5.79 -10.10
N GLY A 22 -0.35 -5.04 -10.71
CA GLY A 22 -0.45 -3.59 -10.83
C GLY A 22 0.04 -2.80 -9.63
N VAL A 23 0.52 -3.45 -8.55
CA VAL A 23 0.94 -2.74 -7.34
C VAL A 23 2.12 -1.80 -7.59
N PHE A 24 3.10 -2.21 -8.36
CA PHE A 24 4.27 -1.36 -8.64
C PHE A 24 3.90 -0.13 -9.46
N GLU A 25 3.02 -0.28 -10.44
CA GLU A 25 2.51 0.85 -11.22
C GLU A 25 1.76 1.83 -10.34
N ALA A 26 0.93 1.32 -9.44
CA ALA A 26 0.16 2.15 -8.52
C ALA A 26 1.06 2.93 -7.59
N LEU A 27 2.05 2.27 -6.98
CA LEU A 27 3.00 2.94 -6.09
C LEU A 27 3.79 4.03 -6.82
N ASN A 28 4.21 3.75 -8.03
CA ASN A 28 4.92 4.73 -8.85
C ASN A 28 4.03 5.93 -9.19
N LYS A 29 2.77 5.69 -9.50
CA LYS A 29 1.81 6.75 -9.80
C LYS A 29 1.57 7.64 -8.58
N PHE A 30 1.41 7.04 -7.39
CA PHE A 30 1.26 7.81 -6.15
C PHE A 30 2.48 8.69 -5.90
N LYS A 31 3.68 8.13 -6.04
CA LYS A 31 4.92 8.87 -5.88
C LYS A 31 4.99 10.05 -6.85
N ASN A 32 4.69 9.82 -8.12
CA ASN A 32 4.74 10.87 -9.14
C ASN A 32 3.73 11.98 -8.90
N LYS A 33 2.63 11.67 -8.22
CA LYS A 33 1.63 12.68 -7.83
C LYS A 33 1.93 13.34 -6.49
N GLY A 34 3.04 13.02 -5.86
CA GLY A 34 3.47 13.63 -4.61
C GLY A 34 2.87 13.02 -3.36
N TYR A 35 2.31 11.84 -3.43
CA TYR A 35 1.81 11.14 -2.24
C TYR A 35 2.92 10.39 -1.52
N GLU A 36 2.80 10.31 -0.21
CA GLU A 36 3.57 9.39 0.62
C GLU A 36 2.70 8.16 0.90
N VAL A 37 3.30 6.98 0.82
CA VAL A 37 2.59 5.72 1.07
C VAL A 37 3.08 5.11 2.37
N VAL A 38 2.15 4.63 3.19
CA VAL A 38 2.43 3.90 4.43
C VAL A 38 1.62 2.61 4.41
N ILE A 39 2.26 1.50 4.77
CA ILE A 39 1.59 0.22 4.93
C ILE A 39 1.13 0.11 6.38
N PHE A 40 -0.16 -0.17 6.59
CA PHE A 40 -0.65 -0.54 7.91
C PHE A 40 -1.12 -1.99 7.89
N THR A 41 -0.75 -2.76 8.90
CA THR A 41 -1.02 -4.20 8.91
C THR A 41 -0.94 -4.74 10.33
N SER A 42 -1.66 -5.83 10.60
CA SER A 42 -1.52 -6.59 11.84
C SER A 42 -0.42 -7.65 11.76
N ARG A 43 0.12 -7.90 10.57
CA ARG A 43 1.17 -8.90 10.36
C ARG A 43 2.49 -8.44 10.98
N ASN A 44 3.33 -9.40 11.35
CA ASN A 44 4.67 -9.13 11.86
C ASN A 44 5.46 -8.24 10.89
N LEU A 45 5.97 -7.11 11.38
CA LEU A 45 6.63 -6.13 10.51
C LEU A 45 7.93 -6.63 9.89
N LYS A 46 8.63 -7.56 10.55
CA LYS A 46 9.84 -8.16 9.96
C LYS A 46 9.49 -8.98 8.72
N GLU A 47 8.37 -9.71 8.77
CA GLU A 47 7.89 -10.46 7.61
C GLU A 47 7.48 -9.54 6.47
N VAL A 48 6.81 -8.45 6.79
CA VAL A 48 6.41 -7.44 5.79
C VAL A 48 7.65 -6.87 5.12
N ARG A 49 8.63 -6.44 5.89
CA ARG A 49 9.88 -5.86 5.36
C ARG A 49 10.65 -6.87 4.52
N LYS A 50 10.68 -8.15 4.93
CA LYS A 50 11.33 -9.21 4.16
C LYS A 50 10.65 -9.38 2.81
N PHE A 51 9.32 -9.41 2.79
CA PHE A 51 8.56 -9.50 1.54
C PHE A 51 8.89 -8.33 0.62
N LEU A 52 8.87 -7.11 1.14
CA LEU A 52 9.15 -5.91 0.35
C LEU A 52 10.56 -5.96 -0.27
N ARG A 53 11.56 -6.37 0.51
CA ARG A 53 12.93 -6.51 0.01
C ARG A 53 13.04 -7.63 -1.04
N THR A 54 12.40 -8.76 -0.78
CA THR A 54 12.46 -9.92 -1.66
C THR A 54 11.97 -9.60 -3.06
N TYR A 55 10.90 -8.79 -3.14
CA TYR A 55 10.29 -8.46 -4.42
C TYR A 55 10.69 -7.09 -4.98
N GLY A 56 11.68 -6.45 -4.38
CA GLY A 56 12.22 -5.21 -4.92
C GLY A 56 11.33 -3.98 -4.77
N PHE A 57 10.50 -3.94 -3.75
CA PHE A 57 9.68 -2.76 -3.46
C PHE A 57 10.57 -1.58 -3.02
N PRO A 58 10.14 -0.34 -3.29
CA PRO A 58 10.81 0.82 -2.71
C PRO A 58 10.71 0.80 -1.19
N ASN A 59 11.50 1.62 -0.51
CA ASN A 59 11.47 1.70 0.93
C ASN A 59 10.16 2.35 1.39
N ILE A 60 9.27 1.55 1.98
CA ILE A 60 7.95 1.99 2.43
C ILE A 60 7.85 1.72 3.92
N ARG A 61 7.43 2.72 4.69
CA ARG A 61 7.18 2.57 6.11
C ARG A 61 6.02 1.62 6.35
N ALA A 62 6.17 0.69 7.30
CA ALA A 62 5.12 -0.23 7.72
C ALA A 62 4.83 -0.03 9.20
N THR A 63 3.57 -0.09 9.58
CA THR A 63 3.13 0.14 10.96
C THR A 63 1.93 -0.72 11.30
N HIS A 64 1.75 -1.01 12.60
CA HIS A 64 0.55 -1.70 13.09
C HIS A 64 -0.62 -0.75 13.31
N SER A 65 -0.37 0.54 13.38
CA SER A 65 -1.39 1.54 13.65
C SER A 65 -1.82 2.23 12.37
N LYS A 66 -3.12 2.36 12.17
CA LYS A 66 -3.64 3.12 11.03
C LYS A 66 -3.26 4.59 11.20
N PRO A 67 -2.51 5.19 10.25
CA PRO A 67 -2.05 6.56 10.41
C PRO A 67 -3.21 7.56 10.39
N ASP A 68 -3.19 8.52 11.31
CA ASP A 68 -4.12 9.62 11.28
C ASP A 68 -3.78 10.58 10.14
N GLY A 69 -4.81 11.22 9.59
CA GLY A 69 -4.62 12.24 8.57
C GLY A 69 -4.29 11.72 7.18
N ALA A 70 -4.42 10.42 6.95
CA ALA A 70 -4.30 9.91 5.58
C ALA A 70 -5.46 10.41 4.73
N CYS A 71 -5.19 10.82 3.50
CA CYS A 71 -6.23 11.26 2.60
C CYS A 71 -7.01 10.09 1.99
N ALA A 72 -6.45 8.88 2.06
CA ALA A 72 -7.12 7.66 1.61
C ALA A 72 -6.58 6.45 2.37
N TYR A 73 -7.47 5.48 2.62
CA TYR A 73 -7.14 4.19 3.21
C TYR A 73 -7.57 3.11 2.22
N ILE A 74 -6.61 2.41 1.64
CA ILE A 74 -6.91 1.37 0.66
C ILE A 74 -6.96 0.03 1.39
N ASP A 75 -8.16 -0.36 1.77
CA ASP A 75 -8.47 -1.60 2.46
C ASP A 75 -9.93 -1.99 2.18
N ASP A 76 -10.42 -3.02 2.87
CA ASP A 76 -11.79 -3.49 2.68
C ASP A 76 -12.86 -2.54 3.22
N ARG A 77 -12.48 -1.50 3.96
CA ARG A 77 -13.43 -0.66 4.69
C ARG A 77 -13.65 0.71 4.04
N ALA A 78 -12.57 1.36 3.59
CA ALA A 78 -12.64 2.73 3.09
C ALA A 78 -12.75 2.75 1.57
N ILE A 79 -11.68 2.40 0.87
CA ILE A 79 -11.75 2.17 -0.57
C ILE A 79 -11.68 0.68 -0.77
N LYS A 80 -12.81 0.07 -1.09
CA LYS A 80 -12.85 -1.38 -1.26
C LYS A 80 -11.91 -1.78 -2.40
N PHE A 81 -10.91 -2.59 -2.06
CA PHE A 81 -9.97 -3.05 -3.05
C PHE A 81 -10.62 -4.09 -3.97
N THR A 82 -10.65 -3.82 -5.25
CA THR A 82 -11.03 -4.75 -6.30
C THR A 82 -9.82 -5.09 -7.17
N SER A 83 -9.16 -4.05 -7.66
CA SER A 83 -7.89 -4.18 -8.39
C SER A 83 -7.16 -2.84 -8.32
N TRP A 84 -5.85 -2.88 -8.51
CA TRP A 84 -5.10 -1.62 -8.53
C TRP A 84 -5.47 -0.73 -9.69
N ARG A 85 -5.88 -1.30 -10.81
CA ARG A 85 -6.39 -0.51 -11.94
C ARG A 85 -7.60 0.33 -11.53
N ASP A 86 -8.54 -0.29 -10.79
CA ASP A 86 -9.75 0.41 -10.34
C ASP A 86 -9.43 1.46 -9.31
N VAL A 87 -8.52 1.17 -8.37
CA VAL A 87 -8.12 2.11 -7.33
C VAL A 87 -7.51 3.37 -7.93
N ILE A 88 -6.57 3.23 -8.86
CA ILE A 88 -5.88 4.39 -9.40
C ILE A 88 -6.75 5.25 -10.32
N LYS A 89 -7.88 4.75 -10.80
CA LYS A 89 -8.85 5.58 -11.52
C LYS A 89 -9.41 6.70 -10.66
N GLY A 90 -9.44 6.51 -9.33
CA GLY A 90 -9.90 7.52 -8.39
C GLY A 90 -8.85 8.56 -8.02
N PHE A 91 -7.64 8.41 -8.52
CA PHE A 91 -6.53 9.30 -8.26
C PHE A 91 -6.00 9.91 -9.56
#